data_e54b04c9365532862705b8d568abcd9d
#
_entry.id   e54b04c9365532862705b8d568abcd9d
#
_cell.length_a   1.000
_cell.length_b   1.000
_cell.length_c   1.000
_cell.angle_alpha   90.00
_cell.angle_beta   90.00
_cell.angle_gamma   90.00
#
_symmetry.space_group_name_H-M   'P 1'
#
loop_
_entity.id
_entity.type
_entity.pdbx_description
1 polymer ?
#
loop_
_entity_poly.entity_id
_entity_poly.type
_entity_poly.pdbx_seq_one_letter_code
_entity_poly.pdbx_strand_id
1 'polypeptide(L)'
;FIQSPSDPYLITLFQKKIDAFSNLSVDEKIAYQKRNEAAITGYVLPAYETLIKGLTELLGKGQNEQGLFYFPKGQAFYEYLVKREVGDSRSIAQIEEEIKQQLVADYQAIENRLQTASHTASASSQPSAAAASVSGLSTAALPALTFLSDISTDSITSASFADDSTDAVAMLKDLRKKISQDFPDIPAVSCEVKYIDNSLKNYLSPAFYLTPPIDQYTENVIYLNPAENCRGLSLYTTLAHEGYPGHLFQTVSFHAQSPAPLRFLLAPGGYTEGWATYVEMYAYSLWDGGSDATVVQQKNRAFSLGLAALLDIGIHYHGYSLADVSAFLTKLGFNASGASSLYWAILQAPANYLQYYVGCLNFQHLRSTMQQALQEHFVLRDFHTAVLDAGPAPFSILEKLVAQKLGVTIS
;
A
#
# COMPACT_ATOMS: atom_id res chain seq x y z
N PHE A 1 5.18 -25.48 5.25
CA PHE A 1 6.05 -26.08 4.22
C PHE A 1 6.74 -27.34 4.74
N ILE A 2 7.45 -27.29 5.85
CA ILE A 2 8.13 -28.46 6.44
C ILE A 2 7.15 -29.41 7.14
N GLN A 3 6.05 -28.91 7.67
CA GLN A 3 5.03 -29.72 8.37
C GLN A 3 4.24 -30.65 7.45
N SER A 4 4.30 -30.45 6.14
CA SER A 4 3.68 -31.32 5.15
C SER A 4 4.70 -31.76 4.10
N PRO A 5 5.74 -32.56 4.47
CA PRO A 5 6.79 -32.95 3.55
C PRO A 5 6.31 -33.87 2.42
N SER A 6 5.11 -34.45 2.55
CA SER A 6 4.49 -35.29 1.53
C SER A 6 3.86 -34.50 0.37
N ASP A 7 3.60 -33.21 0.56
CA ASP A 7 3.04 -32.35 -0.49
C ASP A 7 3.62 -30.92 -0.42
N PRO A 8 4.94 -30.75 -0.63
CA PRO A 8 5.55 -29.44 -0.66
C PRO A 8 5.04 -28.68 -1.90
N TYR A 9 4.46 -27.51 -1.72
CA TYR A 9 3.91 -26.70 -2.81
C TYR A 9 4.92 -26.47 -3.95
N LEU A 10 6.23 -26.45 -3.66
CA LEU A 10 7.29 -26.32 -4.68
C LEU A 10 7.35 -27.52 -5.64
N ILE A 11 6.98 -28.72 -5.17
CA ILE A 11 6.92 -29.90 -6.00
C ILE A 11 5.66 -29.85 -6.88
N THR A 12 4.50 -29.64 -6.27
CA THR A 12 3.21 -29.61 -6.98
C THR A 12 3.11 -28.47 -7.98
N LEU A 13 3.60 -27.26 -7.59
CA LEU A 13 3.63 -26.10 -8.49
C LEU A 13 4.58 -26.32 -9.67
N PHE A 14 5.75 -26.92 -9.42
CA PHE A 14 6.69 -27.26 -10.50
C PHE A 14 6.11 -28.29 -11.46
N GLN A 15 5.46 -29.35 -10.94
CA GLN A 15 4.79 -30.36 -11.76
C GLN A 15 3.75 -29.73 -12.68
N LYS A 16 2.84 -28.90 -12.13
CA LYS A 16 1.82 -28.18 -12.92
C LYS A 16 2.45 -27.35 -14.05
N LYS A 17 3.55 -26.61 -13.73
CA LYS A 17 4.23 -25.78 -14.74
C LYS A 17 4.92 -26.60 -15.81
N ILE A 18 5.62 -27.67 -15.44
CA ILE A 18 6.28 -28.57 -16.42
C ILE A 18 5.27 -29.30 -17.30
N ASP A 19 4.14 -29.73 -16.74
CA ASP A 19 3.08 -30.41 -17.51
C ASP A 19 2.47 -29.48 -18.57
N ALA A 20 2.37 -28.18 -18.27
CA ALA A 20 1.88 -27.18 -19.22
C ALA A 20 2.88 -26.83 -20.34
N PHE A 21 4.15 -27.25 -20.24
CA PHE A 21 5.15 -26.96 -21.27
C PHE A 21 4.94 -27.87 -22.49
N SER A 22 4.59 -27.26 -23.63
CA SER A 22 4.29 -27.99 -24.88
C SER A 22 5.52 -28.54 -25.59
N ASN A 23 6.70 -27.95 -25.34
CA ASN A 23 7.94 -28.25 -26.09
C ASN A 23 8.79 -29.38 -25.47
N LEU A 24 8.30 -30.00 -24.38
CA LEU A 24 8.99 -31.09 -23.73
C LEU A 24 8.26 -32.42 -24.00
N SER A 25 9.03 -33.46 -24.26
CA SER A 25 8.53 -34.84 -24.32
C SER A 25 8.07 -35.30 -22.92
N VAL A 26 7.27 -36.37 -22.90
CA VAL A 26 6.81 -36.98 -21.63
C VAL A 26 7.99 -37.41 -20.75
N ASP A 27 9.01 -38.03 -21.35
CA ASP A 27 10.19 -38.51 -20.62
C ASP A 27 11.01 -37.35 -20.05
N GLU A 28 11.15 -36.22 -20.75
CA GLU A 28 11.81 -35.04 -20.27
C GLU A 28 11.04 -34.43 -19.10
N LYS A 29 9.71 -34.31 -19.20
CA LYS A 29 8.86 -33.83 -18.09
C LYS A 29 9.06 -34.67 -16.83
N ILE A 30 9.00 -35.99 -16.95
CA ILE A 30 9.23 -36.91 -15.83
C ILE A 30 10.64 -36.74 -15.26
N ALA A 31 11.66 -36.60 -16.12
CA ALA A 31 13.03 -36.38 -15.66
C ALA A 31 13.18 -35.05 -14.86
N TYR A 32 12.58 -33.96 -15.35
CA TYR A 32 12.58 -32.67 -14.64
C TYR A 32 11.83 -32.73 -13.30
N GLN A 33 10.67 -33.39 -13.28
CA GLN A 33 9.89 -33.55 -12.04
C GLN A 33 10.68 -34.35 -10.98
N LYS A 34 11.32 -35.45 -11.36
CA LYS A 34 12.17 -36.23 -10.44
C LYS A 34 13.38 -35.43 -9.93
N ARG A 35 14.01 -34.66 -10.82
CA ARG A 35 15.13 -33.79 -10.39
C ARG A 35 14.69 -32.69 -9.44
N ASN A 36 13.53 -32.08 -9.66
CA ASN A 36 12.95 -31.09 -8.76
C ASN A 36 12.63 -31.70 -7.39
N GLU A 37 11.96 -32.85 -7.37
CA GLU A 37 11.64 -33.56 -6.14
C GLU A 37 12.91 -33.92 -5.33
N ALA A 38 13.93 -34.47 -6.01
CA ALA A 38 15.22 -34.79 -5.39
C ALA A 38 15.94 -33.54 -4.86
N ALA A 39 15.87 -32.41 -5.57
CA ALA A 39 16.46 -31.17 -5.13
C ALA A 39 15.74 -30.60 -3.89
N ILE A 40 14.41 -30.64 -3.88
CA ILE A 40 13.62 -30.15 -2.75
C ILE A 40 13.83 -31.02 -1.51
N THR A 41 13.71 -32.33 -1.65
CA THR A 41 13.86 -33.26 -0.51
C THR A 41 15.31 -33.36 -0.02
N GLY A 42 16.29 -33.33 -0.91
CA GLY A 42 17.70 -33.49 -0.57
C GLY A 42 18.41 -32.22 -0.13
N TYR A 43 17.93 -31.03 -0.51
CA TYR A 43 18.62 -29.78 -0.21
C TYR A 43 17.72 -28.71 0.40
N VAL A 44 16.53 -28.45 -0.16
CA VAL A 44 15.68 -27.35 0.30
C VAL A 44 15.10 -27.63 1.67
N LEU A 45 14.50 -28.81 1.88
CA LEU A 45 13.94 -29.18 3.18
C LEU A 45 15.02 -29.24 4.27
N PRO A 46 16.19 -29.90 4.10
CA PRO A 46 17.26 -29.87 5.10
C PRO A 46 17.81 -28.46 5.38
N ALA A 47 17.84 -27.58 4.40
CA ALA A 47 18.25 -26.18 4.62
C ALA A 47 17.25 -25.44 5.53
N TYR A 48 15.95 -25.60 5.31
CA TYR A 48 14.92 -25.06 6.22
C TYR A 48 14.98 -25.67 7.62
N GLU A 49 15.21 -26.98 7.74
CA GLU A 49 15.40 -27.62 9.05
C GLU A 49 16.59 -27.03 9.80
N THR A 50 17.71 -26.80 9.10
CA THR A 50 18.89 -26.15 9.67
C THR A 50 18.58 -24.72 10.13
N LEU A 51 17.85 -23.95 9.31
CA LEU A 51 17.45 -22.60 9.65
C LEU A 51 16.52 -22.58 10.86
N ILE A 52 15.50 -23.44 10.89
CA ILE A 52 14.55 -23.56 12.00
C ILE A 52 15.28 -23.91 13.29
N LYS A 53 16.18 -24.89 13.23
CA LYS A 53 17.00 -25.27 14.39
C LYS A 53 17.82 -24.09 14.91
N GLY A 54 18.54 -23.39 14.02
CA GLY A 54 19.33 -22.22 14.39
C GLY A 54 18.49 -21.10 15.00
N LEU A 55 17.33 -20.79 14.40
CA LEU A 55 16.40 -19.77 14.93
C LEU A 55 15.80 -20.21 16.27
N THR A 56 15.46 -21.51 16.43
CA THR A 56 14.94 -22.03 17.69
C THR A 56 15.96 -21.91 18.82
N GLU A 57 17.25 -22.12 18.51
CA GLU A 57 18.32 -21.93 19.49
C GLU A 57 18.50 -20.47 19.92
N LEU A 58 18.00 -19.52 19.14
CA LEU A 58 18.00 -18.08 19.45
C LEU A 58 16.77 -17.62 20.25
N LEU A 59 15.73 -18.45 20.37
CA LEU A 59 14.55 -18.11 21.16
C LEU A 59 14.95 -17.80 22.62
N GLY A 60 14.45 -16.68 23.13
CA GLY A 60 14.75 -16.19 24.47
C GLY A 60 16.16 -15.63 24.67
N LYS A 61 17.00 -15.56 23.62
CA LYS A 61 18.32 -14.92 23.68
C LYS A 61 18.29 -13.47 23.19
N GLY A 62 17.17 -13.01 22.68
CA GLY A 62 16.97 -11.61 22.29
C GLY A 62 17.12 -10.68 23.49
N GLN A 63 17.77 -9.55 23.30
CA GLN A 63 17.94 -8.53 24.34
C GLN A 63 16.83 -7.48 24.30
N ASN A 64 16.07 -7.43 23.22
CA ASN A 64 14.97 -6.51 23.04
C ASN A 64 13.87 -7.16 22.17
N GLU A 65 12.67 -7.23 22.74
CA GLU A 65 11.46 -7.74 22.06
C GLU A 65 10.50 -6.58 21.69
N GLN A 66 10.99 -5.35 21.70
CA GLN A 66 10.23 -4.13 21.47
C GLN A 66 10.86 -3.32 20.33
N GLY A 67 10.32 -2.12 20.07
CA GLY A 67 10.76 -1.26 18.99
C GLY A 67 12.21 -0.79 19.07
N LEU A 68 12.67 -0.12 18.03
CA LEU A 68 14.03 0.41 17.90
C LEU A 68 14.39 1.35 19.06
N PHE A 69 13.42 2.04 19.64
CA PHE A 69 13.60 2.93 20.80
C PHE A 69 14.47 2.32 21.90
N TYR A 70 14.33 1.04 22.17
CA TYR A 70 15.01 0.33 23.24
C TYR A 70 16.45 -0.12 22.91
N PHE A 71 16.90 0.09 21.67
CA PHE A 71 18.29 -0.13 21.31
C PHE A 71 19.16 1.10 21.56
N PRO A 72 20.46 0.95 21.88
CA PRO A 72 21.38 2.05 21.88
C PRO A 72 21.36 2.80 20.54
N LYS A 73 21.07 4.11 20.55
CA LYS A 73 20.89 4.95 19.35
C LYS A 73 19.71 4.55 18.46
N GLY A 74 18.73 3.81 18.97
CA GLY A 74 17.60 3.30 18.18
C GLY A 74 16.77 4.42 17.57
N GLN A 75 16.51 5.53 18.28
CA GLN A 75 15.83 6.71 17.73
C GLN A 75 16.61 7.32 16.54
N ALA A 76 17.91 7.53 16.70
CA ALA A 76 18.75 8.06 15.62
C ALA A 76 18.81 7.12 14.41
N PHE A 77 18.78 5.80 14.65
CA PHE A 77 18.67 4.82 13.57
C PHE A 77 17.30 4.86 12.89
N TYR A 78 16.22 5.06 13.64
CA TYR A 78 14.89 5.23 13.06
C TYR A 78 14.78 6.50 12.20
N GLU A 79 15.33 7.63 12.67
CA GLU A 79 15.43 8.86 11.86
C GLU A 79 16.20 8.62 10.54
N TYR A 80 17.30 7.87 10.62
CA TYR A 80 18.04 7.47 9.43
C TYR A 80 17.21 6.60 8.49
N LEU A 81 16.47 5.61 9.01
CA LEU A 81 15.58 4.76 8.22
C LEU A 81 14.50 5.57 7.52
N VAL A 82 13.82 6.48 8.23
CA VAL A 82 12.79 7.33 7.64
C VAL A 82 13.39 8.16 6.50
N LYS A 83 14.55 8.79 6.73
CA LYS A 83 15.22 9.55 5.68
C LYS A 83 15.61 8.70 4.47
N ARG A 84 16.06 7.47 4.68
CA ARG A 84 16.50 6.56 3.61
C ARG A 84 15.32 5.92 2.89
N GLU A 85 14.37 5.33 3.65
CA GLU A 85 13.29 4.52 3.09
C GLU A 85 12.13 5.38 2.58
N VAL A 86 11.78 6.45 3.29
CA VAL A 86 10.71 7.36 2.83
C VAL A 86 11.26 8.40 1.85
N GLY A 87 12.54 8.75 1.98
CA GLY A 87 13.14 9.83 1.19
C GLY A 87 12.73 11.22 1.69
N ASP A 88 12.28 11.33 2.95
CA ASP A 88 11.87 12.57 3.59
C ASP A 88 12.95 13.04 4.57
N SER A 89 13.33 14.31 4.48
CA SER A 89 14.38 14.90 5.32
C SER A 89 13.86 15.68 6.52
N ARG A 90 12.54 15.78 6.69
CA ARG A 90 11.90 16.44 7.84
C ARG A 90 12.17 15.65 9.13
N SER A 91 12.07 16.33 10.26
CA SER A 91 12.16 15.68 11.57
C SER A 91 10.95 14.75 11.82
N ILE A 92 11.13 13.72 12.65
CA ILE A 92 10.03 12.84 13.05
C ILE A 92 8.87 13.64 13.66
N ALA A 93 9.16 14.67 14.46
CA ALA A 93 8.13 15.52 15.04
C ALA A 93 7.30 16.27 13.99
N GLN A 94 7.91 16.76 12.91
CA GLN A 94 7.18 17.41 11.82
C GLN A 94 6.31 16.41 11.04
N ILE A 95 6.84 15.23 10.75
CA ILE A 95 6.09 14.16 10.07
C ILE A 95 4.91 13.69 10.92
N GLU A 96 5.16 13.47 12.23
CA GLU A 96 4.13 13.04 13.18
C GLU A 96 2.99 14.06 13.30
N GLU A 97 3.33 15.35 13.39
CA GLU A 97 2.34 16.43 13.46
C GLU A 97 1.48 16.50 12.19
N GLU A 98 2.10 16.36 11.00
CA GLU A 98 1.37 16.31 9.75
C GLU A 98 0.42 15.11 9.68
N ILE A 99 0.89 13.92 10.09
CA ILE A 99 0.04 12.71 10.14
C ILE A 99 -1.18 12.97 11.04
N LYS A 100 -0.98 13.55 12.23
CA LYS A 100 -2.08 13.85 13.15
C LYS A 100 -3.08 14.84 12.56
N GLN A 101 -2.61 15.90 11.92
CA GLN A 101 -3.47 16.89 11.26
C GLN A 101 -4.27 16.27 10.14
N GLN A 102 -3.65 15.42 9.32
CA GLN A 102 -4.32 14.76 8.21
C GLN A 102 -5.35 13.73 8.69
N LEU A 103 -5.05 12.97 9.76
CA LEU A 103 -6.02 12.04 10.37
C LEU A 103 -7.27 12.78 10.86
N VAL A 104 -7.12 13.93 11.48
CA VAL A 104 -8.25 14.77 11.92
C VAL A 104 -9.05 15.26 10.69
N ALA A 105 -8.37 15.71 9.64
CA ALA A 105 -9.03 16.18 8.43
C ALA A 105 -9.80 15.06 7.71
N ASP A 106 -9.22 13.86 7.61
CA ASP A 106 -9.87 12.70 7.00
C ASP A 106 -11.09 12.25 7.81
N TYR A 107 -10.98 12.24 9.15
CA TYR A 107 -12.11 11.94 10.03
C TYR A 107 -13.26 12.95 9.85
N GLN A 108 -12.96 14.24 9.85
CA GLN A 108 -13.97 15.30 9.64
C GLN A 108 -14.64 15.18 8.26
N ALA A 109 -13.87 14.81 7.23
CA ALA A 109 -14.41 14.59 5.91
C ALA A 109 -15.39 13.41 5.86
N ILE A 110 -15.10 12.32 6.59
CA ILE A 110 -16.00 11.17 6.74
C ILE A 110 -17.28 11.60 7.45
N GLU A 111 -17.18 12.25 8.61
CA GLU A 111 -18.36 12.73 9.38
C GLU A 111 -19.28 13.60 8.53
N ASN A 112 -18.72 14.61 7.84
CA ASN A 112 -19.50 15.53 7.01
C ASN A 112 -20.26 14.80 5.90
N ARG A 113 -19.66 13.80 5.25
CA ARG A 113 -20.31 13.01 4.20
C ARG A 113 -21.47 12.16 4.71
N LEU A 114 -21.29 11.55 5.89
CA LEU A 114 -22.33 10.72 6.47
C LEU A 114 -23.50 11.55 7.00
N GLN A 115 -23.24 12.72 7.57
CA GLN A 115 -24.31 13.65 7.97
C GLN A 115 -25.13 14.11 6.77
N THR A 116 -24.47 14.45 5.66
CA THR A 116 -25.14 14.85 4.41
C THR A 116 -26.00 13.71 3.87
N ALA A 117 -25.49 12.47 3.85
CA ALA A 117 -26.25 11.29 3.40
C ALA A 117 -27.47 11.00 4.29
N SER A 118 -27.35 11.18 5.61
CA SER A 118 -28.49 11.00 6.55
C SER A 118 -29.56 12.08 6.40
N HIS A 119 -29.20 13.33 6.08
CA HIS A 119 -30.15 14.40 5.81
C HIS A 119 -30.92 14.20 4.50
N THR A 120 -30.30 13.66 3.47
CA THR A 120 -30.99 13.32 2.21
C THR A 120 -31.91 12.11 2.36
N ALA A 121 -31.58 11.15 3.22
CA ALA A 121 -32.43 10.00 3.54
C ALA A 121 -33.59 10.38 4.46
N SER A 122 -33.42 11.35 5.36
CA SER A 122 -34.44 11.78 6.35
C SER A 122 -35.52 12.70 5.79
N ALA A 123 -35.41 13.14 4.55
CA ALA A 123 -36.53 13.82 3.87
C ALA A 123 -37.73 12.89 3.62
N SER A 124 -37.61 11.60 3.93
CA SER A 124 -38.68 10.58 3.77
C SER A 124 -39.10 9.84 5.04
N SER A 125 -38.55 10.12 6.24
CA SER A 125 -38.99 9.51 7.50
C SER A 125 -38.48 10.28 8.74
N GLN A 126 -39.32 10.30 9.81
CA GLN A 126 -39.09 11.05 11.05
C GLN A 126 -37.81 10.65 11.79
N PRO A 127 -37.10 11.61 12.47
CA PRO A 127 -35.81 11.38 13.08
C PRO A 127 -35.91 10.59 14.39
N SER A 128 -35.07 9.57 14.53
CA SER A 128 -34.78 8.94 15.82
C SER A 128 -33.71 9.75 16.57
N ALA A 129 -33.89 9.89 17.89
CA ALA A 129 -33.21 10.84 18.76
C ALA A 129 -31.78 10.42 19.15
N ALA A 130 -30.86 10.33 18.19
CA ALA A 130 -29.44 10.06 18.45
C ALA A 130 -28.47 11.14 17.92
N ALA A 131 -28.97 12.27 17.41
CA ALA A 131 -28.17 13.31 16.76
C ALA A 131 -28.01 14.58 17.60
N ALA A 132 -27.91 14.47 18.92
CA ALA A 132 -27.69 15.63 19.77
C ALA A 132 -26.46 15.42 20.67
N SER A 133 -25.43 16.19 20.38
CA SER A 133 -24.29 16.61 21.20
C SER A 133 -22.89 16.25 20.69
N VAL A 134 -22.41 17.02 19.72
CA VAL A 134 -20.95 17.23 19.60
C VAL A 134 -20.71 18.70 19.21
N SER A 135 -20.94 19.61 20.15
CA SER A 135 -20.38 20.97 20.10
C SER A 135 -19.42 21.14 21.25
N GLY A 136 -18.12 21.06 20.97
CA GLY A 136 -17.08 21.36 21.97
C GLY A 136 -15.94 20.34 21.99
N LEU A 137 -15.14 20.26 20.92
CA LEU A 137 -13.92 19.45 20.94
C LEU A 137 -12.69 20.35 20.94
N SER A 138 -12.01 20.31 22.10
CA SER A 138 -10.64 20.75 22.26
C SER A 138 -9.71 19.85 21.46
N THR A 139 -8.72 20.42 20.79
CA THR A 139 -7.66 19.77 20.00
C THR A 139 -6.78 18.77 20.78
N ALA A 140 -7.11 18.45 22.03
CA ALA A 140 -6.35 17.56 22.91
C ALA A 140 -6.87 16.11 22.96
N ALA A 141 -7.96 15.78 22.27
CA ALA A 141 -8.45 14.41 22.18
C ALA A 141 -8.92 14.15 20.75
N LEU A 142 -8.23 13.27 20.02
CA LEU A 142 -8.83 12.61 18.87
C LEU A 142 -10.17 12.05 19.34
N PRO A 143 -11.31 12.42 18.72
CA PRO A 143 -12.61 11.92 19.13
C PRO A 143 -12.60 10.40 19.11
N ALA A 144 -13.30 9.78 20.05
CA ALA A 144 -13.49 8.35 20.07
C ALA A 144 -14.08 7.91 18.73
N LEU A 145 -13.32 7.14 17.98
CA LEU A 145 -13.69 6.63 16.64
C LEU A 145 -14.57 5.38 16.77
N THR A 146 -15.48 5.33 17.75
CA THR A 146 -16.55 4.32 17.84
C THR A 146 -17.33 4.19 16.55
N PHE A 147 -17.30 5.21 15.76
CA PHE A 147 -17.91 5.34 14.47
C PHE A 147 -17.33 4.43 13.37
N LEU A 148 -16.04 4.09 13.38
CA LEU A 148 -15.48 3.20 12.33
C LEU A 148 -15.80 1.71 12.58
N SER A 149 -16.10 1.33 13.83
CA SER A 149 -16.59 -0.02 14.13
C SER A 149 -18.09 -0.19 13.87
N ASP A 150 -18.86 0.92 13.94
CA ASP A 150 -20.32 0.93 13.74
C ASP A 150 -20.73 1.32 12.31
N ILE A 151 -19.79 1.80 11.50
CA ILE A 151 -19.97 1.75 10.05
C ILE A 151 -19.77 0.29 9.66
N SER A 152 -20.82 -0.49 9.88
CA SER A 152 -21.03 -1.66 9.07
C SER A 152 -20.90 -1.19 7.64
N THR A 153 -19.76 -1.53 7.02
CA THR A 153 -19.58 -1.34 5.59
C THR A 153 -20.78 -1.86 4.81
N ASP A 154 -21.54 -2.78 5.38
CA ASP A 154 -22.77 -3.36 4.86
C ASP A 154 -23.92 -2.36 4.68
N SER A 155 -24.09 -1.35 5.52
CA SER A 155 -25.17 -0.36 5.35
C SER A 155 -24.83 0.75 4.33
N ILE A 156 -23.54 1.03 4.08
CA ILE A 156 -23.11 1.95 3.03
C ILE A 156 -22.87 1.20 1.72
N THR A 157 -22.39 -0.04 1.79
CA THR A 157 -22.13 -0.91 0.63
C THR A 157 -23.41 -1.47 0.01
N SER A 158 -24.47 -1.66 0.79
CA SER A 158 -25.73 -2.21 0.27
C SER A 158 -26.50 -1.27 -0.67
N ALA A 159 -26.18 0.02 -0.70
CA ALA A 159 -26.94 0.99 -1.50
C ALA A 159 -26.39 1.24 -2.91
N SER A 160 -25.13 0.91 -3.26
CA SER A 160 -24.58 1.27 -4.56
C SER A 160 -23.47 0.38 -5.15
N PHE A 161 -22.99 -0.64 -4.45
CA PHE A 161 -21.94 -1.51 -4.99
C PHE A 161 -22.51 -2.87 -5.42
N ALA A 162 -23.42 -2.86 -6.40
CA ALA A 162 -23.92 -4.07 -7.04
C ALA A 162 -22.91 -4.79 -7.96
N ASP A 163 -21.68 -4.26 -8.06
CA ASP A 163 -20.63 -4.86 -8.87
C ASP A 163 -19.62 -5.62 -8.01
N ASP A 164 -19.93 -6.89 -7.77
CA ASP A 164 -19.01 -7.90 -7.22
C ASP A 164 -17.99 -8.36 -8.29
N SER A 165 -17.72 -7.54 -9.29
CA SER A 165 -16.83 -7.89 -10.39
C SER A 165 -15.44 -8.31 -9.87
N THR A 166 -14.99 -9.45 -10.35
CA THR A 166 -13.65 -9.98 -10.12
C THR A 166 -12.82 -9.99 -11.41
N ASP A 167 -13.32 -9.38 -12.48
CA ASP A 167 -12.61 -9.32 -13.77
C ASP A 167 -11.48 -8.26 -13.74
N ALA A 168 -10.36 -8.67 -13.19
CA ALA A 168 -9.17 -7.83 -13.08
C ALA A 168 -8.66 -7.32 -14.44
N VAL A 169 -8.82 -8.11 -15.52
CA VAL A 169 -8.37 -7.71 -16.86
C VAL A 169 -9.26 -6.59 -17.42
N ALA A 170 -10.58 -6.69 -17.23
CA ALA A 170 -11.50 -5.62 -17.59
C ALA A 170 -11.24 -4.34 -16.78
N MET A 171 -11.01 -4.47 -15.48
CA MET A 171 -10.67 -3.33 -14.60
C MET A 171 -9.38 -2.64 -15.00
N LEU A 172 -8.31 -3.38 -15.32
CA LEU A 172 -7.04 -2.81 -15.81
C LEU A 172 -7.22 -2.07 -17.15
N LYS A 173 -8.06 -2.58 -18.05
CA LYS A 173 -8.39 -1.88 -19.30
C LYS A 173 -9.16 -0.59 -19.06
N ASP A 174 -10.11 -0.62 -18.13
CA ASP A 174 -10.89 0.56 -17.74
C ASP A 174 -9.99 1.62 -17.09
N LEU A 175 -9.15 1.24 -16.13
CA LEU A 175 -8.16 2.13 -15.52
C LEU A 175 -7.28 2.78 -16.60
N ARG A 176 -6.66 1.98 -17.48
CA ARG A 176 -5.80 2.50 -18.56
C ARG A 176 -6.51 3.50 -19.47
N LYS A 177 -7.79 3.28 -19.74
CA LYS A 177 -8.61 4.22 -20.52
C LYS A 177 -8.87 5.51 -19.76
N LYS A 178 -9.28 5.41 -18.49
CA LYS A 178 -9.68 6.56 -17.67
C LYS A 178 -8.52 7.48 -17.31
N ILE A 179 -7.32 6.93 -17.09
CA ILE A 179 -6.14 7.73 -16.74
C ILE A 179 -5.52 8.50 -17.92
N SER A 180 -5.90 8.20 -19.16
CA SER A 180 -5.27 8.76 -20.37
C SER A 180 -5.31 10.27 -20.46
N GLN A 181 -6.25 10.91 -19.77
CA GLN A 181 -6.37 12.37 -19.73
C GLN A 181 -5.36 13.02 -18.78
N ASP A 182 -5.10 12.38 -17.64
CA ASP A 182 -4.35 12.95 -16.51
C ASP A 182 -2.93 12.38 -16.37
N PHE A 183 -2.57 11.34 -17.14
CA PHE A 183 -1.26 10.71 -17.10
C PHE A 183 -0.63 10.64 -18.50
N PRO A 184 0.73 10.63 -18.60
CA PRO A 184 1.40 10.49 -19.88
C PRO A 184 1.15 9.14 -20.54
N ASP A 185 1.41 9.06 -21.85
CA ASP A 185 1.50 7.78 -22.53
C ASP A 185 2.78 7.04 -22.13
N ILE A 186 2.68 5.72 -21.96
CA ILE A 186 3.84 4.86 -21.74
C ILE A 186 4.02 3.90 -22.91
N PRO A 187 5.24 3.35 -23.12
CA PRO A 187 5.47 2.32 -24.11
C PRO A 187 4.45 1.19 -24.02
N ALA A 188 4.12 0.61 -25.16
CA ALA A 188 3.27 -0.58 -25.18
C ALA A 188 4.00 -1.75 -24.54
N VAL A 189 3.43 -2.29 -23.47
CA VAL A 189 3.95 -3.43 -22.72
C VAL A 189 2.84 -4.46 -22.52
N SER A 190 3.22 -5.72 -22.36
CA SER A 190 2.27 -6.74 -21.92
C SER A 190 2.04 -6.65 -20.42
N CYS A 191 0.83 -6.98 -19.98
CA CYS A 191 0.49 -7.18 -18.59
C CYS A 191 -0.37 -8.42 -18.47
N GLU A 192 0.16 -9.44 -17.83
CA GLU A 192 -0.54 -10.69 -17.54
C GLU A 192 -1.03 -10.66 -16.09
N VAL A 193 -2.28 -11.05 -15.86
CA VAL A 193 -2.83 -11.26 -14.52
C VAL A 193 -2.77 -12.75 -14.20
N LYS A 194 -2.09 -13.08 -13.11
CA LYS A 194 -1.96 -14.45 -12.60
C LYS A 194 -2.53 -14.56 -11.21
N TYR A 195 -3.02 -15.73 -10.86
CA TYR A 195 -3.41 -16.01 -9.48
C TYR A 195 -2.30 -16.80 -8.78
N ILE A 196 -2.05 -16.46 -7.51
CA ILE A 196 -1.15 -17.26 -6.69
C ILE A 196 -1.75 -18.64 -6.40
N ASP A 197 -0.90 -19.61 -6.11
CA ASP A 197 -1.39 -20.93 -5.68
C ASP A 197 -2.10 -20.82 -4.32
N ASN A 198 -3.20 -21.57 -4.15
CA ASN A 198 -4.02 -21.56 -2.94
C ASN A 198 -3.22 -21.86 -1.65
N SER A 199 -2.13 -22.61 -1.76
CA SER A 199 -1.24 -22.90 -0.63
C SER A 199 -0.52 -21.67 -0.08
N LEU A 200 -0.42 -20.60 -0.86
CA LEU A 200 0.25 -19.35 -0.52
C LEU A 200 -0.71 -18.23 -0.06
N LYS A 201 -2.03 -18.44 -0.19
CA LYS A 201 -3.03 -17.39 0.05
C LYS A 201 -2.97 -16.71 1.42
N ASN A 202 -2.56 -17.44 2.46
CA ASN A 202 -2.49 -16.92 3.82
C ASN A 202 -1.18 -16.19 4.13
N TYR A 203 -0.23 -16.16 3.19
CA TYR A 203 1.13 -15.65 3.40
C TYR A 203 1.48 -14.47 2.50
N LEU A 204 0.67 -14.21 1.49
CA LEU A 204 0.94 -13.16 0.50
C LEU A 204 -0.13 -12.06 0.53
N SER A 205 0.28 -10.87 0.12
CA SER A 205 -0.60 -9.71 -0.04
C SER A 205 -1.79 -10.01 -0.97
N PRO A 206 -2.88 -9.22 -0.89
CA PRO A 206 -4.03 -9.38 -1.78
C PRO A 206 -3.70 -9.30 -3.27
N ALA A 207 -2.73 -8.46 -3.63
CA ALA A 207 -2.12 -8.42 -4.96
C ALA A 207 -0.69 -7.92 -4.86
N PHE A 208 0.10 -8.15 -5.90
CA PHE A 208 1.43 -7.56 -6.05
C PHE A 208 1.86 -7.55 -7.51
N TYR A 209 2.50 -6.47 -7.91
CA TYR A 209 3.20 -6.36 -9.17
C TYR A 209 4.58 -7.00 -9.06
N LEU A 210 4.89 -7.94 -9.95
CA LEU A 210 6.22 -8.53 -10.01
C LEU A 210 7.11 -7.64 -10.86
N THR A 211 8.00 -6.88 -10.21
CA THR A 211 8.97 -6.03 -10.91
C THR A 211 9.80 -6.86 -11.89
N PRO A 212 9.82 -6.50 -13.17
CA PRO A 212 10.55 -7.23 -14.19
C PRO A 212 12.07 -7.04 -14.05
N PRO A 213 12.89 -7.87 -14.71
CA PRO A 213 14.32 -7.64 -14.82
C PRO A 213 14.63 -6.26 -15.40
N ILE A 214 15.74 -5.64 -14.94
CA ILE A 214 16.15 -4.30 -15.38
C ILE A 214 16.32 -4.19 -16.90
N ASP A 215 16.74 -5.28 -17.55
CA ASP A 215 16.98 -5.37 -18.98
C ASP A 215 15.78 -5.85 -19.81
N GLN A 216 14.65 -6.19 -19.18
CA GLN A 216 13.45 -6.69 -19.86
C GLN A 216 12.16 -6.23 -19.19
N TYR A 217 11.79 -4.97 -19.38
CA TYR A 217 10.60 -4.37 -18.74
C TYR A 217 9.32 -4.42 -19.59
N THR A 218 9.35 -5.09 -20.74
CA THR A 218 8.21 -5.15 -21.66
C THR A 218 7.17 -6.21 -21.30
N GLU A 219 7.56 -7.20 -20.49
CA GLU A 219 6.69 -8.26 -20.00
C GLU A 219 6.41 -8.08 -18.52
N ASN A 220 5.15 -7.85 -18.17
CA ASN A 220 4.77 -7.51 -16.81
C ASN A 220 3.72 -8.48 -16.28
N VAL A 221 3.77 -8.77 -14.99
CA VAL A 221 2.84 -9.68 -14.33
C VAL A 221 2.33 -9.04 -13.04
N ILE A 222 1.00 -9.06 -12.86
CA ILE A 222 0.35 -8.77 -11.60
C ILE A 222 -0.20 -10.09 -11.05
N TYR A 223 0.19 -10.43 -9.82
CA TYR A 223 -0.35 -11.57 -9.11
C TYR A 223 -1.50 -11.16 -8.21
N LEU A 224 -2.58 -11.92 -8.25
CA LEU A 224 -3.73 -11.76 -7.37
C LEU A 224 -3.80 -12.91 -6.38
N ASN A 225 -4.08 -12.59 -5.14
CA ASN A 225 -4.43 -13.55 -4.12
C ASN A 225 -5.94 -13.82 -4.21
N PRO A 226 -6.39 -15.08 -4.38
CA PRO A 226 -7.81 -15.40 -4.47
C PRO A 226 -8.54 -15.31 -3.11
N ALA A 227 -8.02 -14.56 -2.15
CA ALA A 227 -8.70 -14.29 -0.88
C ALA A 227 -10.03 -13.56 -1.10
N GLU A 228 -11.01 -13.82 -0.26
CA GLU A 228 -12.42 -13.46 -0.47
C GLU A 228 -12.73 -11.96 -0.57
N ASN A 229 -11.81 -11.07 -0.14
CA ASN A 229 -12.11 -9.64 0.02
C ASN A 229 -11.59 -8.75 -1.12
N CYS A 230 -11.04 -9.30 -2.20
CA CYS A 230 -10.52 -8.53 -3.31
C CYS A 230 -11.51 -8.51 -4.47
N ARG A 231 -12.53 -7.64 -4.38
CA ARG A 231 -13.64 -7.52 -5.37
C ARG A 231 -14.04 -6.06 -5.53
N GLY A 232 -14.74 -5.77 -6.62
CA GLY A 232 -15.36 -4.46 -6.84
C GLY A 232 -14.37 -3.32 -6.65
N LEU A 233 -14.75 -2.31 -5.89
CA LEU A 233 -13.91 -1.14 -5.63
C LEU A 233 -12.57 -1.49 -4.98
N SER A 234 -12.52 -2.42 -4.03
CA SER A 234 -11.27 -2.83 -3.38
C SER A 234 -10.30 -3.45 -4.39
N LEU A 235 -10.76 -4.32 -5.29
CA LEU A 235 -9.93 -4.85 -6.36
C LEU A 235 -9.51 -3.76 -7.34
N TYR A 236 -10.42 -2.86 -7.71
CA TYR A 236 -10.16 -1.77 -8.65
C TYR A 236 -9.04 -0.85 -8.18
N THR A 237 -9.11 -0.41 -6.92
CA THR A 237 -8.09 0.47 -6.34
C THR A 237 -6.77 -0.26 -6.09
N THR A 238 -6.81 -1.55 -5.73
CA THR A 238 -5.61 -2.40 -5.65
C THR A 238 -4.96 -2.56 -7.03
N LEU A 239 -5.75 -2.75 -8.10
CA LEU A 239 -5.21 -2.82 -9.47
C LEU A 239 -4.69 -1.46 -9.97
N ALA A 240 -5.21 -0.36 -9.46
CA ALA A 240 -4.63 0.95 -9.70
C ALA A 240 -3.26 1.10 -9.03
N HIS A 241 -3.11 0.62 -7.80
CA HIS A 241 -1.85 0.58 -7.05
C HIS A 241 -0.80 -0.29 -7.75
N GLU A 242 -1.14 -1.52 -8.13
CA GLU A 242 -0.21 -2.49 -8.72
C GLU A 242 0.04 -2.24 -10.21
N GLY A 243 -0.97 -1.75 -10.93
CA GLY A 243 -0.98 -1.66 -12.40
C GLY A 243 -0.98 -0.24 -12.94
N TYR A 244 -2.19 0.24 -13.25
CA TYR A 244 -2.42 1.52 -13.94
C TYR A 244 -3.20 2.51 -13.07
N PRO A 245 -2.56 3.65 -12.65
CA PRO A 245 -1.22 4.16 -13.00
C PRO A 245 -0.14 3.92 -11.93
N GLY A 246 -0.21 2.84 -11.15
CA GLY A 246 0.69 2.53 -10.03
C GLY A 246 2.04 1.93 -10.42
N HIS A 247 2.44 0.86 -9.71
CA HIS A 247 3.78 0.27 -9.81
C HIS A 247 4.21 -0.11 -11.22
N LEU A 248 3.36 -0.81 -11.98
CA LEU A 248 3.66 -1.17 -13.36
C LEU A 248 3.91 0.08 -14.22
N PHE A 249 2.98 1.02 -14.14
CA PHE A 249 3.05 2.26 -14.92
C PHE A 249 4.29 3.07 -14.58
N GLN A 250 4.60 3.24 -13.29
CA GLN A 250 5.78 3.92 -12.80
C GLN A 250 7.08 3.23 -13.29
N THR A 251 7.15 1.91 -13.18
CA THR A 251 8.29 1.12 -13.60
C THR A 251 8.55 1.26 -15.09
N VAL A 252 7.52 1.10 -15.93
CA VAL A 252 7.64 1.22 -17.38
C VAL A 252 8.00 2.64 -17.79
N SER A 253 7.39 3.66 -17.17
CA SER A 253 7.73 5.06 -17.42
C SER A 253 9.19 5.36 -17.12
N PHE A 254 9.70 4.87 -16.00
CA PHE A 254 11.09 5.09 -15.60
C PHE A 254 12.08 4.38 -16.53
N HIS A 255 11.82 3.13 -16.92
CA HIS A 255 12.65 2.41 -17.90
C HIS A 255 12.70 3.11 -19.25
N ALA A 256 11.59 3.68 -19.70
CA ALA A 256 11.51 4.41 -20.96
C ALA A 256 12.45 5.63 -21.01
N GLN A 257 12.84 6.19 -19.87
CA GLN A 257 13.81 7.28 -19.78
C GLN A 257 15.27 6.80 -19.95
N SER A 258 15.52 5.49 -20.04
CA SER A 258 16.88 4.91 -20.13
C SER A 258 17.82 5.41 -19.02
N PRO A 259 17.41 5.35 -17.74
CA PRO A 259 18.21 5.89 -16.64
C PRO A 259 19.48 5.08 -16.43
N ALA A 260 20.48 5.70 -15.78
CA ALA A 260 21.68 4.98 -15.36
C ALA A 260 21.28 3.78 -14.45
N PRO A 261 21.87 2.57 -14.66
CA PRO A 261 21.48 1.35 -13.92
C PRO A 261 21.48 1.48 -12.40
N LEU A 262 22.38 2.30 -11.85
CA LEU A 262 22.45 2.57 -10.41
C LEU A 262 21.13 3.15 -9.85
N ARG A 263 20.38 3.91 -10.64
CA ARG A 263 19.12 4.53 -10.18
C ARG A 263 18.02 3.53 -9.83
N PHE A 264 18.05 2.35 -10.43
CA PHE A 264 17.11 1.26 -10.05
C PHE A 264 17.38 0.71 -8.65
N LEU A 265 18.61 0.84 -8.15
CA LEU A 265 19.02 0.35 -6.83
C LEU A 265 18.85 1.38 -5.70
N LEU A 266 18.62 2.64 -6.04
CA LEU A 266 18.60 3.75 -5.08
C LEU A 266 17.21 4.36 -4.89
N ALA A 267 16.14 3.68 -5.32
CA ALA A 267 14.78 4.16 -5.17
C ALA A 267 14.37 4.17 -3.69
N PRO A 268 14.00 5.33 -3.11
CA PRO A 268 13.35 5.33 -1.81
C PRO A 268 11.96 4.65 -1.91
N GLY A 269 11.63 3.81 -0.92
CA GLY A 269 10.31 3.18 -0.87
C GLY A 269 9.16 4.19 -0.81
N GLY A 270 9.38 5.35 -0.15
CA GLY A 270 8.41 6.44 -0.13
C GLY A 270 8.10 7.03 -1.51
N TYR A 271 9.05 7.00 -2.45
CA TYR A 271 8.75 7.32 -3.84
C TYR A 271 7.91 6.22 -4.50
N THR A 272 8.27 4.97 -4.30
CA THR A 272 7.62 3.83 -4.98
C THR A 272 6.22 3.55 -4.41
N GLU A 273 6.14 3.33 -3.10
CA GLU A 273 4.89 3.03 -2.40
C GLU A 273 4.00 4.26 -2.25
N GLY A 274 4.63 5.42 -2.02
CA GLY A 274 3.92 6.69 -1.94
C GLY A 274 3.24 7.08 -3.24
N TRP A 275 3.90 6.86 -4.40
CA TRP A 275 3.26 7.03 -5.71
C TRP A 275 2.09 6.08 -5.89
N ALA A 276 2.29 4.78 -5.65
CA ALA A 276 1.25 3.78 -5.80
C ALA A 276 0.05 4.07 -4.89
N THR A 277 0.29 4.52 -3.64
CA THR A 277 -0.76 4.96 -2.72
C THR A 277 -1.44 6.25 -3.21
N TYR A 278 -0.70 7.21 -3.72
CA TYR A 278 -1.25 8.45 -4.28
C TYR A 278 -2.22 8.16 -5.43
N VAL A 279 -1.86 7.26 -6.33
CA VAL A 279 -2.72 6.90 -7.47
C VAL A 279 -3.82 5.90 -7.08
N GLU A 280 -3.64 5.09 -6.04
CA GLU A 280 -4.71 4.32 -5.39
C GLU A 280 -5.80 5.28 -4.90
N MET A 281 -5.44 6.35 -4.18
CA MET A 281 -6.39 7.37 -3.72
C MET A 281 -7.06 8.10 -4.89
N TYR A 282 -6.35 8.38 -5.97
CA TYR A 282 -6.91 8.96 -7.19
C TYR A 282 -7.95 8.03 -7.84
N ALA A 283 -7.71 6.72 -7.85
CA ALA A 283 -8.56 5.74 -8.51
C ALA A 283 -9.95 5.59 -7.89
N TYR A 284 -10.13 5.95 -6.62
CA TYR A 284 -11.45 6.01 -6.00
C TYR A 284 -12.42 6.93 -6.78
N SER A 285 -11.93 8.06 -7.28
CA SER A 285 -12.75 8.97 -8.08
C SER A 285 -13.09 8.42 -9.48
N LEU A 286 -12.33 7.45 -9.97
CA LEU A 286 -12.57 6.84 -11.29
C LEU A 286 -13.64 5.75 -11.27
N TRP A 287 -13.94 5.18 -10.10
CA TRP A 287 -14.88 4.05 -9.98
C TRP A 287 -16.29 4.42 -10.41
N ASP A 288 -16.85 5.43 -9.77
CA ASP A 288 -18.24 5.86 -9.97
C ASP A 288 -18.39 7.39 -10.08
N GLY A 289 -17.32 8.10 -10.42
CA GLY A 289 -17.30 9.55 -10.48
C GLY A 289 -17.15 10.24 -9.12
N GLY A 290 -16.75 9.48 -8.08
CA GLY A 290 -16.47 10.04 -6.75
C GLY A 290 -17.74 10.25 -5.92
N SER A 291 -18.63 9.27 -5.88
CA SER A 291 -19.80 9.27 -4.99
C SER A 291 -19.40 9.46 -3.51
N ASP A 292 -20.33 9.88 -2.68
CA ASP A 292 -20.08 10.06 -1.25
C ASP A 292 -19.61 8.76 -0.58
N ALA A 293 -20.14 7.61 -0.98
CA ALA A 293 -19.72 6.31 -0.48
C ALA A 293 -18.26 6.00 -0.86
N THR A 294 -17.87 6.28 -2.09
CA THR A 294 -16.49 6.08 -2.57
C THR A 294 -15.52 7.01 -1.86
N VAL A 295 -15.90 8.28 -1.63
CA VAL A 295 -15.08 9.23 -0.87
C VAL A 295 -14.89 8.76 0.57
N VAL A 296 -15.95 8.26 1.24
CA VAL A 296 -15.84 7.70 2.60
C VAL A 296 -14.86 6.51 2.63
N GLN A 297 -14.93 5.60 1.66
CA GLN A 297 -13.99 4.46 1.59
C GLN A 297 -12.54 4.91 1.33
N GLN A 298 -12.34 5.88 0.44
CA GLN A 298 -11.03 6.49 0.22
C GLN A 298 -10.46 7.06 1.52
N LYS A 299 -11.26 7.84 2.25
CA LYS A 299 -10.85 8.45 3.51
C LYS A 299 -10.59 7.42 4.61
N ASN A 300 -11.38 6.37 4.71
CA ASN A 300 -11.13 5.24 5.60
C ASN A 300 -9.81 4.53 5.29
N ARG A 301 -9.51 4.32 4.02
CA ARG A 301 -8.23 3.72 3.59
C ARG A 301 -7.05 4.63 3.96
N ALA A 302 -7.14 5.92 3.66
CA ALA A 302 -6.12 6.91 4.04
C ALA A 302 -5.92 6.96 5.56
N PHE A 303 -7.02 7.02 6.31
CA PHE A 303 -7.00 7.02 7.77
C PHE A 303 -6.32 5.77 8.34
N SER A 304 -6.64 4.59 7.82
CA SER A 304 -6.03 3.33 8.28
C SER A 304 -4.52 3.30 8.05
N LEU A 305 -4.05 3.78 6.90
CA LEU A 305 -2.62 3.90 6.60
C LEU A 305 -1.94 4.94 7.50
N GLY A 306 -2.57 6.09 7.73
CA GLY A 306 -2.07 7.14 8.60
C GLY A 306 -1.98 6.69 10.07
N LEU A 307 -2.96 5.93 10.54
CA LEU A 307 -2.93 5.34 11.87
C LEU A 307 -1.78 4.36 12.03
N ALA A 308 -1.56 3.48 11.05
CA ALA A 308 -0.43 2.56 11.07
C ALA A 308 0.92 3.29 11.02
N ALA A 309 1.05 4.37 10.23
CA ALA A 309 2.24 5.21 10.20
C ALA A 309 2.49 5.94 11.53
N LEU A 310 1.43 6.43 12.19
CA LEU A 310 1.55 7.05 13.51
C LEU A 310 2.00 6.03 14.59
N LEU A 311 1.47 4.80 14.52
CA LEU A 311 1.88 3.71 15.42
C LEU A 311 3.31 3.24 15.15
N ASP A 312 3.79 3.30 13.92
CA ASP A 312 5.18 2.99 13.54
C ASP A 312 6.14 3.96 14.26
N ILE A 313 5.85 5.27 14.24
CA ILE A 313 6.57 6.27 15.03
C ILE A 313 6.44 5.98 16.54
N GLY A 314 5.23 5.68 17.01
CA GLY A 314 4.97 5.36 18.40
C GLY A 314 5.84 4.20 18.92
N ILE A 315 5.90 3.11 18.17
CA ILE A 315 6.63 1.90 18.56
C ILE A 315 8.15 2.11 18.45
N HIS A 316 8.62 2.65 17.34
CA HIS A 316 10.05 2.69 17.05
C HIS A 316 10.76 3.96 17.56
N TYR A 317 10.04 5.07 17.72
CA TYR A 317 10.63 6.34 18.12
C TYR A 317 10.22 6.75 19.55
N HIS A 318 8.97 6.47 19.97
CA HIS A 318 8.49 6.80 21.32
C HIS A 318 8.50 5.62 22.29
N GLY A 319 8.73 4.40 21.82
CA GLY A 319 8.85 3.20 22.66
C GLY A 319 7.52 2.63 23.12
N TYR A 320 6.45 2.77 22.33
CA TYR A 320 5.15 2.16 22.64
C TYR A 320 5.27 0.65 22.69
N SER A 321 4.80 0.09 23.81
CA SER A 321 4.61 -1.35 23.97
C SER A 321 3.29 -1.82 23.31
N LEU A 322 3.09 -3.13 23.23
CA LEU A 322 1.80 -3.69 22.80
C LEU A 322 0.64 -3.20 23.67
N ALA A 323 0.87 -3.02 24.99
CA ALA A 323 -0.16 -2.50 25.88
C ALA A 323 -0.52 -1.04 25.55
N ASP A 324 0.48 -0.20 25.24
CA ASP A 324 0.27 1.19 24.84
C ASP A 324 -0.50 1.28 23.52
N VAL A 325 -0.15 0.45 22.52
CA VAL A 325 -0.86 0.38 21.24
C VAL A 325 -2.31 -0.08 21.45
N SER A 326 -2.53 -1.10 22.28
CA SER A 326 -3.88 -1.58 22.60
C SER A 326 -4.72 -0.50 23.30
N ALA A 327 -4.13 0.20 24.26
CA ALA A 327 -4.79 1.31 24.96
C ALA A 327 -5.08 2.48 24.01
N PHE A 328 -4.15 2.81 23.13
CA PHE A 328 -4.32 3.87 22.14
C PHE A 328 -5.47 3.55 21.17
N LEU A 329 -5.51 2.33 20.60
CA LEU A 329 -6.59 1.90 19.70
C LEU A 329 -7.94 1.88 20.42
N THR A 330 -7.99 1.37 21.67
CA THR A 330 -9.23 1.37 22.48
C THR A 330 -9.72 2.78 22.75
N LYS A 331 -8.81 3.73 23.06
CA LYS A 331 -9.17 5.14 23.27
C LYS A 331 -9.75 5.79 22.01
N LEU A 332 -9.34 5.33 20.85
CA LEU A 332 -9.89 5.75 19.56
C LEU A 332 -11.18 5.00 19.18
N GLY A 333 -11.68 4.09 20.03
CA GLY A 333 -12.90 3.32 19.79
C GLY A 333 -12.71 2.05 18.97
N PHE A 334 -11.47 1.69 18.61
CA PHE A 334 -11.22 0.43 17.90
C PHE A 334 -11.27 -0.78 18.82
N ASN A 335 -11.70 -1.91 18.26
CA ASN A 335 -11.54 -3.19 18.94
C ASN A 335 -10.06 -3.58 18.98
N ALA A 336 -9.50 -3.75 20.18
CA ALA A 336 -8.09 -4.10 20.37
C ALA A 336 -7.74 -5.55 19.96
N SER A 337 -8.69 -6.35 19.48
CA SER A 337 -8.41 -7.74 19.06
C SER A 337 -7.36 -7.85 17.96
N GLY A 338 -7.26 -6.85 17.08
CA GLY A 338 -6.24 -6.76 16.02
C GLY A 338 -4.93 -6.10 16.45
N ALA A 339 -4.87 -5.51 17.64
CA ALA A 339 -3.71 -4.73 18.10
C ALA A 339 -2.40 -5.53 18.10
N SER A 340 -2.47 -6.79 18.50
CA SER A 340 -1.29 -7.68 18.53
C SER A 340 -0.73 -7.93 17.13
N SER A 341 -1.58 -8.28 16.18
CA SER A 341 -1.15 -8.53 14.78
C SER A 341 -0.55 -7.26 14.15
N LEU A 342 -1.19 -6.11 14.37
CA LEU A 342 -0.69 -4.82 13.88
C LEU A 342 0.65 -4.45 14.53
N TYR A 343 0.76 -4.60 15.85
CA TYR A 343 2.00 -4.33 16.60
C TYR A 343 3.18 -5.15 16.04
N TRP A 344 2.99 -6.46 15.88
CA TRP A 344 4.03 -7.34 15.37
C TRP A 344 4.37 -7.06 13.90
N ALA A 345 3.38 -6.72 13.08
CA ALA A 345 3.62 -6.34 11.68
C ALA A 345 4.49 -5.07 11.60
N ILE A 346 4.18 -4.06 12.40
CA ILE A 346 4.96 -2.82 12.47
C ILE A 346 6.36 -3.09 13.04
N LEU A 347 6.45 -3.86 14.12
CA LEU A 347 7.71 -4.15 14.81
C LEU A 347 8.74 -4.81 13.88
N GLN A 348 8.30 -5.65 12.96
CA GLN A 348 9.16 -6.37 12.02
C GLN A 348 9.70 -5.49 10.88
N ALA A 349 9.04 -4.38 10.58
CA ALA A 349 9.35 -3.55 9.43
C ALA A 349 9.30 -2.04 9.78
N PRO A 350 10.30 -1.53 10.51
CA PRO A 350 10.36 -0.12 10.89
C PRO A 350 10.33 0.82 9.68
N ALA A 351 9.56 1.89 9.79
CA ALA A 351 9.31 2.91 8.76
C ALA A 351 8.57 2.39 7.51
N ASN A 352 8.05 1.16 7.51
CA ASN A 352 7.36 0.60 6.36
C ASN A 352 6.06 1.37 6.04
N TYR A 353 5.19 1.58 7.03
CA TYR A 353 3.92 2.28 6.80
C TYR A 353 4.12 3.76 6.46
N LEU A 354 5.27 4.35 6.85
CA LEU A 354 5.60 5.71 6.45
C LEU A 354 5.91 5.79 4.94
N GLN A 355 6.45 4.74 4.32
CA GLN A 355 6.68 4.73 2.88
C GLN A 355 5.38 4.93 2.11
N TYR A 356 4.32 4.24 2.51
CA TYR A 356 2.98 4.35 1.91
C TYR A 356 2.35 5.72 2.21
N TYR A 357 2.16 6.02 3.49
CA TYR A 357 1.35 7.16 3.88
C TYR A 357 2.07 8.49 3.73
N VAL A 358 3.26 8.63 4.33
CA VAL A 358 4.04 9.88 4.23
C VAL A 358 4.53 10.09 2.80
N GLY A 359 4.88 9.01 2.09
CA GLY A 359 5.18 9.08 0.67
C GLY A 359 4.00 9.64 -0.14
N CYS A 360 2.78 9.16 0.12
CA CYS A 360 1.55 9.70 -0.51
C CYS A 360 1.33 11.17 -0.17
N LEU A 361 1.46 11.57 1.09
CA LEU A 361 1.34 12.97 1.51
C LEU A 361 2.36 13.87 0.81
N ASN A 362 3.59 13.40 0.66
CA ASN A 362 4.63 14.14 -0.06
C ASN A 362 4.28 14.35 -1.55
N PHE A 363 3.66 13.37 -2.23
CA PHE A 363 3.16 13.57 -3.60
C PHE A 363 1.99 14.56 -3.66
N GLN A 364 1.09 14.51 -2.69
CA GLN A 364 -0.02 15.47 -2.58
C GLN A 364 0.51 16.89 -2.33
N HIS A 365 1.49 17.04 -1.46
CA HIS A 365 2.19 18.31 -1.20
C HIS A 365 2.88 18.83 -2.46
N LEU A 366 3.65 17.99 -3.12
CA LEU A 366 4.34 18.35 -4.36
C LEU A 366 3.37 18.83 -5.43
N ARG A 367 2.24 18.11 -5.61
CA ARG A 367 1.17 18.52 -6.50
C ARG A 367 0.59 19.87 -6.11
N SER A 368 0.27 20.06 -4.84
CA SER A 368 -0.29 21.32 -4.32
C SER A 368 0.67 22.50 -4.52
N THR A 369 1.96 22.31 -4.26
CA THR A 369 3.00 23.31 -4.47
C THR A 369 3.09 23.73 -5.95
N MET A 370 3.12 22.76 -6.87
CA MET A 370 3.15 23.06 -8.30
C MET A 370 1.85 23.72 -8.78
N GLN A 371 0.70 23.30 -8.26
CA GLN A 371 -0.60 23.90 -8.57
C GLN A 371 -0.70 25.35 -8.09
N GLN A 372 -0.20 25.65 -6.90
CA GLN A 372 -0.15 27.02 -6.39
C GLN A 372 0.81 27.91 -7.20
N ALA A 373 1.94 27.37 -7.63
CA ALA A 373 2.91 28.13 -8.41
C ALA A 373 2.45 28.41 -9.86
N LEU A 374 1.76 27.46 -10.48
CA LEU A 374 1.31 27.55 -11.88
C LEU A 374 -0.10 28.11 -12.02
N GLN A 375 -0.91 28.09 -10.96
CA GLN A 375 -2.30 28.58 -10.95
C GLN A 375 -3.13 28.04 -12.14
N GLU A 376 -3.68 28.95 -13.00
CA GLU A 376 -4.45 28.55 -14.17
C GLU A 376 -3.67 27.79 -15.26
N HIS A 377 -2.34 27.85 -15.21
CA HIS A 377 -1.47 27.10 -16.12
C HIS A 377 -1.14 25.68 -15.63
N PHE A 378 -1.65 25.27 -14.47
CA PHE A 378 -1.43 23.92 -13.94
C PHE A 378 -2.21 22.89 -14.77
N VAL A 379 -1.47 21.95 -15.36
CA VAL A 379 -2.03 20.78 -16.05
C VAL A 379 -1.61 19.52 -15.31
N LEU A 380 -2.59 18.72 -14.86
CA LEU A 380 -2.33 17.53 -14.04
C LEU A 380 -1.48 16.48 -14.78
N ARG A 381 -1.70 16.31 -16.09
CA ARG A 381 -0.90 15.42 -16.93
C ARG A 381 0.57 15.83 -16.98
N ASP A 382 0.85 17.14 -17.10
CA ASP A 382 2.22 17.66 -17.14
C ASP A 382 2.93 17.44 -15.80
N PHE A 383 2.20 17.63 -14.68
CA PHE A 383 2.70 17.30 -13.34
C PHE A 383 3.06 15.83 -13.22
N HIS A 384 2.16 14.91 -13.57
CA HIS A 384 2.44 13.48 -13.51
C HIS A 384 3.58 13.08 -14.44
N THR A 385 3.66 13.67 -15.63
CA THR A 385 4.78 13.49 -16.56
C THR A 385 6.09 13.92 -15.93
N ALA A 386 6.13 15.10 -15.32
CA ALA A 386 7.35 15.62 -14.68
C ALA A 386 7.84 14.72 -13.53
N VAL A 387 6.91 14.19 -12.72
CA VAL A 387 7.23 13.25 -11.62
C VAL A 387 7.80 11.95 -12.16
N LEU A 388 7.14 11.33 -13.12
CA LEU A 388 7.53 10.02 -13.68
C LEU A 388 8.84 10.11 -14.45
N ASP A 389 9.06 11.17 -15.18
CA ASP A 389 10.31 11.43 -15.90
C ASP A 389 11.49 11.72 -14.96
N ALA A 390 11.25 12.40 -13.83
CA ALA A 390 12.26 12.60 -12.80
C ALA A 390 12.71 11.26 -12.22
N GLY A 391 11.76 10.34 -12.05
CA GLY A 391 12.00 9.00 -11.51
C GLY A 391 12.36 9.01 -10.01
N PRO A 392 12.72 7.84 -9.44
CA PRO A 392 12.96 7.70 -8.02
C PRO A 392 14.04 8.64 -7.49
N ALA A 393 13.70 9.42 -6.47
CA ALA A 393 14.59 10.32 -5.76
C ALA A 393 14.02 10.67 -4.37
N PRO A 394 14.83 11.10 -3.39
CA PRO A 394 14.33 11.75 -2.19
C PRO A 394 13.46 12.97 -2.53
N PHE A 395 12.41 13.23 -1.75
CA PHE A 395 11.41 14.23 -2.09
C PHE A 395 11.97 15.64 -2.27
N SER A 396 12.98 16.05 -1.48
CA SER A 396 13.65 17.35 -1.64
C SER A 396 14.41 17.50 -2.98
N ILE A 397 14.79 16.41 -3.60
CA ILE A 397 15.40 16.38 -4.94
C ILE A 397 14.31 16.30 -6.00
N LEU A 398 13.31 15.43 -5.78
CA LEU A 398 12.17 15.26 -6.68
C LEU A 398 11.46 16.59 -6.92
N GLU A 399 11.20 17.37 -5.87
CA GLU A 399 10.58 18.68 -5.94
C GLU A 399 11.35 19.63 -6.87
N LYS A 400 12.67 19.69 -6.73
CA LYS A 400 13.53 20.52 -7.59
C LYS A 400 13.46 20.09 -9.05
N LEU A 401 13.51 18.78 -9.30
CA LEU A 401 13.46 18.22 -10.66
C LEU A 401 12.11 18.47 -11.32
N VAL A 402 11.01 18.29 -10.60
CA VAL A 402 9.66 18.54 -11.07
C VAL A 402 9.45 20.04 -11.34
N ALA A 403 9.86 20.91 -10.41
CA ALA A 403 9.77 22.34 -10.59
C ALA A 403 10.56 22.82 -11.82
N GLN A 404 11.79 22.33 -12.00
CA GLN A 404 12.60 22.63 -13.18
C GLN A 404 11.91 22.21 -14.48
N LYS A 405 11.32 21.01 -14.52
CA LYS A 405 10.60 20.52 -15.70
C LYS A 405 9.36 21.33 -16.02
N LEU A 406 8.68 21.85 -15.02
CA LEU A 406 7.48 22.66 -15.15
C LEU A 406 7.77 24.17 -15.30
N GLY A 407 9.04 24.57 -15.30
CA GLY A 407 9.43 25.97 -15.42
C GLY A 407 9.10 26.81 -14.18
N VAL A 408 8.98 26.18 -13.01
CA VAL A 408 8.65 26.81 -11.72
C VAL A 408 9.93 27.11 -10.94
N THR A 409 10.03 28.30 -10.36
CA THR A 409 11.08 28.63 -9.39
C THR A 409 10.52 28.37 -7.98
N ILE A 410 11.15 27.47 -7.26
CA ILE A 410 10.82 27.21 -5.85
C ILE A 410 11.79 28.04 -4.98
N SER A 411 11.25 28.74 -4.02
CA SER A 411 12.00 29.60 -3.08
C SER A 411 12.68 28.75 -1.99
#